data_f94246bcef8b9336456ec658479fdae6
#
_entry.id   f94246bcef8b9336456ec658479fdae6
#
_cell.length_a   1.000
_cell.length_b   1.000
_cell.length_c   1.000
_cell.angle_alpha   90.00
_cell.angle_beta   90.00
_cell.angle_gamma   90.00
#
_symmetry.space_group_name_H-M   'P 1'
#
loop_
_entity.id
_entity.type
_entity.pdbx_description
1 polymer ?
#
loop_
_entity_poly.entity_id
_entity_poly.type
_entity_poly.pdbx_seq_one_letter_code
_entity_poly.pdbx_strand_id
1 'polypeptide(L)' 'MRNWLFCDYESGEDFIVEAPTKEEAVEIAKEYFADPCGNPDEISDFEAEMMGFDTY' A
#
# COMPACT_ATOMS: atom_id res chain seq x y z
N MET A 1 13.20 1.13 -3.82
CA MET A 1 12.14 0.70 -2.90
C MET A 1 11.08 -0.09 -3.65
N ARG A 2 10.31 -0.89 -2.94
CA ARG A 2 9.23 -1.67 -3.52
C ARG A 2 7.90 -0.96 -3.32
N ASN A 3 6.96 -1.23 -4.21
CA ASN A 3 5.62 -0.68 -4.11
C ASN A 3 4.68 -1.77 -3.62
N TRP A 4 3.89 -1.44 -2.59
CA TRP A 4 2.97 -2.39 -1.96
C TRP A 4 1.55 -1.89 -2.10
N LEU A 5 0.70 -2.69 -2.73
CA LEU A 5 -0.71 -2.35 -2.95
C LEU A 5 -1.54 -2.81 -1.77
N PHE A 6 -2.21 -1.86 -1.14
CA PHE A 6 -3.06 -2.07 0.02
C PHE A 6 -4.52 -1.80 -0.30
N CYS A 7 -5.39 -2.39 0.50
CA CYS A 7 -6.79 -2.02 0.56
C CYS A 7 -7.13 -1.72 2.02
N ASP A 8 -7.81 -0.62 2.28
CA ASP A 8 -8.28 -0.30 3.62
C ASP A 8 -9.70 -0.85 3.78
N TYR A 9 -9.89 -1.78 4.71
CA TYR A 9 -11.18 -2.44 4.90
C TYR A 9 -12.24 -1.53 5.50
N GLU A 10 -11.85 -0.47 6.16
CA GLU A 10 -12.81 0.47 6.73
C GLU A 10 -13.43 1.37 5.66
N SER A 11 -12.59 1.98 4.83
CA SER A 11 -13.06 2.91 3.80
C SER A 11 -13.31 2.25 2.44
N GLY A 12 -12.69 1.08 2.20
CA GLY A 12 -12.73 0.42 0.91
C GLY A 12 -11.81 1.04 -0.13
N GLU A 13 -10.92 1.95 0.28
CA GLU A 13 -9.98 2.59 -0.63
C GLU A 13 -8.75 1.74 -0.87
N ASP A 14 -8.22 1.83 -2.09
CA ASP A 14 -6.94 1.24 -2.44
C ASP A 14 -5.86 2.31 -2.41
N PHE A 15 -4.66 1.95 -1.97
CA PHE A 15 -3.54 2.89 -1.91
C PHE A 15 -2.23 2.12 -2.03
N ILE A 16 -1.14 2.85 -2.26
CA ILE A 16 0.19 2.28 -2.44
C ILE A 16 1.12 2.81 -1.36
N VAL A 17 1.98 1.94 -0.83
CA VAL A 17 3.04 2.32 0.11
C VAL A 17 4.38 1.93 -0.49
N GLU A 18 5.34 2.85 -0.48
CA GLU A 18 6.71 2.55 -0.85
C GLU A 18 7.51 2.20 0.40
N ALA A 19 8.06 1.00 0.41
CA ALA A 19 8.86 0.52 1.53
C ALA A 19 9.78 -0.60 1.06
N PRO A 20 10.92 -0.83 1.73
CA PRO A 20 11.83 -1.90 1.33
C PRO A 20 11.31 -3.30 1.64
N THR A 21 10.41 -3.43 2.62
CA THR A 21 9.84 -4.72 3.00
C THR A 21 8.34 -4.59 3.23
N LYS A 22 7.64 -5.73 3.17
CA LYS A 22 6.22 -5.81 3.45
C LYS A 22 5.91 -5.35 4.88
N GLU A 23 6.72 -5.76 5.84
CA GLU A 23 6.52 -5.42 7.25
C GLU A 23 6.57 -3.92 7.48
N GLU A 24 7.55 -3.24 6.88
CA GLU A 24 7.63 -1.79 6.98
C GLU A 24 6.45 -1.10 6.27
N ALA A 25 6.03 -1.65 5.15
CA ALA A 25 4.87 -1.13 4.42
C ALA A 25 3.60 -1.19 5.29
N VAL A 26 3.38 -2.30 5.98
CA VAL A 26 2.23 -2.46 6.88
C VAL A 26 2.28 -1.45 8.02
N GLU A 27 3.46 -1.21 8.60
CA GLU A 27 3.62 -0.21 9.65
C GLU A 27 3.25 1.19 9.16
N ILE A 28 3.71 1.55 7.97
CA ILE A 28 3.38 2.85 7.38
C ILE A 28 1.87 2.95 7.11
N ALA A 29 1.28 1.90 6.54
CA ALA A 29 -0.14 1.89 6.24
C ALA A 29 -1.00 2.13 7.47
N LYS A 30 -0.61 1.56 8.62
CA LYS A 30 -1.33 1.72 9.88
C LYS A 30 -1.31 3.15 10.40
N GLU A 31 -0.33 3.94 10.00
CA GLU A 31 -0.26 5.35 10.40
C GLU A 31 -1.28 6.21 9.65
N TYR A 32 -1.65 5.82 8.45
CA TYR A 32 -2.52 6.61 7.59
C TYR A 32 -3.95 6.07 7.49
N PHE A 33 -4.14 4.79 7.75
CA PHE A 33 -5.44 4.14 7.59
C PHE A 33 -5.81 3.33 8.82
N ALA A 34 -7.11 3.24 9.09
CA ALA A 34 -7.61 2.59 10.30
C ALA A 34 -7.51 1.08 10.24
N ASP A 35 -7.75 0.49 9.06
CA ASP A 35 -7.80 -0.97 8.91
C ASP A 35 -7.19 -1.44 7.58
N PRO A 36 -5.89 -1.18 7.35
CA PRO A 36 -5.25 -1.63 6.13
C PRO A 36 -5.07 -3.15 6.15
N CYS A 37 -5.11 -3.77 4.97
CA CYS A 37 -4.91 -5.21 4.87
C CYS A 37 -3.51 -5.59 5.38
N GLY A 38 -3.40 -6.79 5.97
CA GLY A 38 -2.14 -7.25 6.54
C GLY A 38 -1.24 -7.98 5.55
N ASN A 39 -1.69 -8.16 4.32
CA ASN A 39 -0.96 -8.93 3.31
C ASN A 39 -1.01 -8.22 1.95
N PRO A 40 -0.35 -7.05 1.82
CA PRO A 40 -0.35 -6.30 0.57
C PRO A 40 0.40 -7.04 -0.53
N ASP A 41 0.03 -6.75 -1.78
CA ASP A 41 0.71 -7.30 -2.95
C ASP A 41 1.85 -6.38 -3.37
N GLU A 42 2.99 -6.99 -3.68
CA GLU A 42 4.10 -6.23 -4.27
C GLU A 42 3.80 -6.01 -5.75
N ILE A 43 3.88 -4.75 -6.19
CA ILE A 43 3.64 -4.37 -7.59
C ILE A 43 4.84 -3.62 -8.15
N SER A 44 4.98 -3.62 -9.47
CA SER A 44 6.07 -2.91 -10.14
C SER A 44 5.81 -1.40 -10.17
N ASP A 45 6.86 -0.63 -10.46
CA ASP A 45 6.73 0.82 -10.62
C ASP A 45 5.74 1.15 -11.75
N PHE A 46 5.78 0.37 -12.82
CA PHE A 46 4.88 0.54 -13.94
C PHE A 46 3.42 0.33 -13.53
N GLU A 47 3.15 -0.74 -12.79
CA GLU A 47 1.80 -1.03 -12.30
C GLU A 47 1.30 0.05 -11.34
N ALA A 48 2.17 0.52 -10.44
CA ALA A 48 1.82 1.57 -9.50
C ALA A 48 1.43 2.87 -10.23
N GLU A 49 2.19 3.22 -11.27
CA GLU A 49 1.91 4.39 -12.07
C GLU A 49 0.61 4.26 -12.84
N MET A 50 0.35 3.09 -13.41
CA MET A 50 -0.86 2.84 -14.19
C MET A 50 -2.12 2.85 -13.35
N MET A 51 -2.03 2.42 -12.11
CA MET A 51 -3.19 2.42 -11.20
C MET A 51 -3.61 3.82 -10.77
N GLY A 52 -2.64 4.73 -10.63
CA GLY A 52 -2.94 6.11 -10.26
C GLY A 52 -3.44 6.31 -8.84
N PHE A 53 -3.23 5.35 -7.95
CA PHE A 53 -3.60 5.49 -6.55
C PHE A 53 -2.60 6.38 -5.80
N ASP A 54 -3.03 6.93 -4.67
CA ASP A 54 -2.14 7.70 -3.81
C ASP A 54 -1.03 6.81 -3.27
N THR A 55 0.19 7.38 -3.18
CA THR A 55 1.37 6.67 -2.67
C THR A 55 1.84 7.31 -1.38
N TYR A 56 2.13 6.46 -0.37
CA TYR A 56 2.58 6.89 0.96
C TYR A 56 3.97 6.43 1.31
#